data_d93f0b607b7f02215aacd4a1d28c30a5
#
_entry.id   d93f0b607b7f02215aacd4a1d28c30a5
#
_cell.length_a   1.000
_cell.length_b   1.000
_cell.length_c   1.000
_cell.angle_alpha   90.00
_cell.angle_beta   90.00
_cell.angle_gamma   90.00
#
_symmetry.space_group_name_H-M   'P 1'
#
loop_
_entity.id
_entity.type
_entity.pdbx_description
1 polymer ?
#
loop_
_entity_poly.entity_id
_entity_poly.type
_entity_poly.pdbx_seq_one_letter_code
_entity_poly.pdbx_strand_id
1 'polypeptide(L)'
;MRTFTCAQCHVEYYCGSKDVLEFPWGSGLRMEDLEKHWDEKKFPDGSTFFDYKHGETGALVYKVQHPEFELWSQGVHARSGVSCADCHMAYQRIGAKKLSTHDVRSPLDNINNACQNCHHVPEQDLRDRDARIQTTTIELTERAAGDMTDMLDAILEAKAAGISEGKLAEVYALQRKAMWRVDFIASENSQGFHADQESARILGESIDCSRKAEAMAIRLRTSGKPDTSGLTKTPVIGVSTRKGQ
;
A
#
# COMPACT_ATOMS: atom_id res chain seq x y z
N MET A 1 -6.27 17.51 17.12
CA MET A 1 -6.58 18.56 16.14
C MET A 1 -5.48 18.76 15.09
N ARG A 2 -4.18 18.84 15.44
CA ARG A 2 -3.08 19.13 14.46
C ARG A 2 -2.88 18.09 13.37
N THR A 3 -3.42 16.89 13.49
CA THR A 3 -3.44 15.83 12.45
C THR A 3 -4.73 15.86 11.66
N PHE A 4 -5.89 15.95 12.34
CA PHE A 4 -7.20 15.80 11.70
C PHE A 4 -7.56 16.90 10.70
N THR A 5 -6.91 18.05 10.76
CA THR A 5 -7.06 19.08 9.72
C THR A 5 -6.50 18.62 8.38
N CYS A 6 -5.37 17.94 8.40
CA CYS A 6 -4.73 17.36 7.19
C CYS A 6 -5.50 16.12 6.72
N ALA A 7 -5.95 15.29 7.66
CA ALA A 7 -6.72 14.08 7.40
C ALA A 7 -8.14 14.33 6.84
N GLN A 8 -8.52 15.57 6.54
CA GLN A 8 -9.72 15.87 5.77
C GLN A 8 -9.51 15.68 4.25
N CYS A 9 -8.26 15.71 3.82
CA CYS A 9 -7.89 15.60 2.40
C CYS A 9 -6.81 14.53 2.15
N HIS A 10 -5.85 14.36 3.06
CA HIS A 10 -4.76 13.38 2.94
C HIS A 10 -5.19 12.01 3.47
N VAL A 11 -6.10 11.38 2.77
CA VAL A 11 -6.78 10.15 3.17
C VAL A 11 -7.23 9.34 1.96
N GLU A 12 -7.48 8.07 2.17
CA GLU A 12 -8.19 7.23 1.22
C GLU A 12 -9.67 7.58 1.18
N TYR A 13 -10.23 7.73 -0.01
CA TYR A 13 -11.64 8.00 -0.24
C TYR A 13 -12.09 7.57 -1.63
N TYR A 14 -13.39 7.48 -1.82
CA TYR A 14 -14.01 7.30 -3.13
C TYR A 14 -14.92 8.48 -3.46
N CYS A 15 -14.82 8.99 -4.69
CA CYS A 15 -15.73 10.00 -5.22
C CYS A 15 -17.03 9.34 -5.68
N GLY A 16 -18.05 9.40 -4.85
CA GLY A 16 -19.39 8.97 -5.20
C GLY A 16 -20.09 9.91 -6.19
N SER A 17 -21.31 9.55 -6.57
CA SER A 17 -22.15 10.44 -7.38
C SER A 17 -22.53 11.71 -6.61
N LYS A 18 -22.68 12.84 -7.30
CA LYS A 18 -23.10 14.14 -6.72
C LYS A 18 -22.11 14.73 -5.70
N ASP A 19 -20.83 14.62 -5.98
CA ASP A 19 -19.75 15.19 -5.14
C ASP A 19 -19.73 14.69 -3.69
N VAL A 20 -20.26 13.50 -3.45
CA VAL A 20 -20.22 12.86 -2.14
C VAL A 20 -18.92 12.06 -2.01
N LEU A 21 -18.13 12.37 -1.00
CA LEU A 21 -16.96 11.56 -0.62
C LEU A 21 -17.38 10.44 0.33
N GLU A 22 -16.85 9.25 0.10
CA GLU A 22 -17.03 8.10 0.97
C GLU A 22 -15.67 7.67 1.52
N PHE A 23 -15.58 7.59 2.86
CA PHE A 23 -14.38 7.22 3.56
C PHE A 23 -14.50 5.78 4.08
N PRO A 24 -13.54 4.89 3.79
CA PRO A 24 -13.65 3.46 4.10
C PRO A 24 -13.27 3.11 5.55
N TRP A 25 -13.57 3.97 6.52
CA TRP A 25 -13.08 3.86 7.90
C TRP A 25 -13.98 3.07 8.85
N GLY A 26 -15.05 2.47 8.34
CA GLY A 26 -16.04 1.77 9.18
C GLY A 26 -15.47 0.60 10.02
N SER A 27 -14.41 -0.05 9.55
CA SER A 27 -13.75 -1.18 10.22
C SER A 27 -12.41 -0.82 10.86
N GLY A 28 -11.82 0.32 10.52
CA GLY A 28 -10.50 0.76 10.98
C GLY A 28 -9.73 1.55 9.94
N LEU A 29 -8.44 1.75 10.18
CA LEU A 29 -7.54 2.55 9.33
C LEU A 29 -6.40 1.72 8.71
N ARG A 30 -6.39 0.42 8.92
CA ARG A 30 -5.40 -0.44 8.28
C ARG A 30 -5.79 -0.68 6.83
N MET A 31 -4.81 -0.91 5.98
CA MET A 31 -5.04 -1.20 4.56
C MET A 31 -6.08 -2.32 4.37
N GLU A 32 -6.04 -3.37 5.20
CA GLU A 32 -6.98 -4.48 5.16
C GLU A 32 -8.40 -4.10 5.59
N ASP A 33 -8.54 -3.16 6.52
CA ASP A 33 -9.85 -2.65 6.96
C ASP A 33 -10.53 -1.87 5.83
N LEU A 34 -9.75 -1.09 5.08
CA LEU A 34 -10.22 -0.35 3.92
C LEU A 34 -10.56 -1.30 2.77
N GLU A 35 -9.69 -2.28 2.48
CA GLU A 35 -9.96 -3.33 1.48
C GLU A 35 -11.28 -4.04 1.78
N LYS A 36 -11.48 -4.44 3.04
CA LYS A 36 -12.71 -5.08 3.49
C LYS A 36 -13.94 -4.21 3.26
N HIS A 37 -13.86 -2.91 3.56
CA HIS A 37 -14.96 -1.97 3.33
C HIS A 37 -15.38 -1.97 1.85
N TRP A 38 -14.40 -1.88 0.92
CA TRP A 38 -14.68 -1.88 -0.51
C TRP A 38 -15.13 -3.26 -1.02
N ASP A 39 -14.65 -4.37 -0.46
CA ASP A 39 -15.09 -5.72 -0.82
C ASP A 39 -16.53 -6.00 -0.38
N GLU A 40 -16.98 -5.44 0.74
CA GLU A 40 -18.34 -5.57 1.26
C GLU A 40 -19.34 -4.65 0.56
N LYS A 41 -18.85 -3.55 -0.03
CA LYS A 41 -19.69 -2.58 -0.75
C LYS A 41 -20.30 -3.19 -1.99
N LYS A 42 -21.54 -2.80 -2.29
CA LYS A 42 -22.28 -3.21 -3.50
C LYS A 42 -22.76 -1.99 -4.25
N PHE A 43 -22.85 -2.12 -5.56
CA PHE A 43 -23.62 -1.19 -6.37
C PHE A 43 -25.13 -1.33 -6.12
N PRO A 44 -25.97 -0.35 -6.53
CA PRO A 44 -27.41 -0.42 -6.34
C PRO A 44 -28.09 -1.65 -6.98
N ASP A 45 -27.47 -2.24 -8.00
CA ASP A 45 -27.93 -3.46 -8.66
C ASP A 45 -27.51 -4.76 -7.95
N GLY A 46 -26.80 -4.64 -6.81
CA GLY A 46 -26.31 -5.76 -6.01
C GLY A 46 -24.95 -6.34 -6.47
N SER A 47 -24.40 -5.86 -7.57
CA SER A 47 -23.08 -6.29 -8.05
C SER A 47 -21.96 -5.81 -7.10
N THR A 48 -20.82 -6.52 -7.12
CA THR A 48 -19.66 -6.16 -6.31
C THR A 48 -19.07 -4.83 -6.75
N PHE A 49 -18.74 -3.99 -5.79
CA PHE A 49 -18.13 -2.69 -6.05
C PHE A 49 -16.74 -2.84 -6.66
N PHE A 50 -16.42 -1.98 -7.60
CA PHE A 50 -15.10 -1.81 -8.19
C PHE A 50 -14.96 -0.36 -8.67
N ASP A 51 -13.75 0.11 -8.79
CA ASP A 51 -13.45 1.45 -9.28
C ASP A 51 -13.37 1.46 -10.81
N TYR A 52 -12.61 0.49 -11.36
CA TYR A 52 -12.49 0.33 -12.80
C TYR A 52 -12.27 -1.13 -13.19
N LYS A 53 -12.54 -1.42 -14.45
CA LYS A 53 -12.22 -2.69 -15.07
C LYS A 53 -10.84 -2.59 -15.74
N HIS A 54 -9.90 -3.45 -15.34
CA HIS A 54 -8.56 -3.47 -15.93
C HIS A 54 -8.62 -3.70 -17.44
N GLY A 55 -7.97 -2.82 -18.21
CA GLY A 55 -8.14 -2.75 -19.67
C GLY A 55 -7.81 -4.03 -20.42
N GLU A 56 -6.80 -4.76 -19.98
CA GLU A 56 -6.31 -5.96 -20.66
C GLU A 56 -6.89 -7.25 -20.07
N THR A 57 -6.76 -7.43 -18.77
CA THR A 57 -7.21 -8.66 -18.10
C THR A 57 -8.73 -8.72 -17.94
N GLY A 58 -9.39 -7.58 -17.76
CA GLY A 58 -10.81 -7.51 -17.48
C GLY A 58 -11.18 -7.68 -16.00
N ALA A 59 -10.19 -7.80 -15.11
CA ALA A 59 -10.42 -7.87 -13.67
C ALA A 59 -11.05 -6.58 -13.15
N LEU A 60 -11.91 -6.71 -12.14
CA LEU A 60 -12.55 -5.58 -11.44
C LEU A 60 -11.62 -5.17 -10.30
N VAL A 61 -11.07 -3.97 -10.35
CA VAL A 61 -10.02 -3.51 -9.45
C VAL A 61 -10.36 -2.18 -8.79
N TYR A 62 -9.62 -1.85 -7.74
CA TYR A 62 -9.68 -0.58 -7.05
C TYR A 62 -8.57 0.35 -7.50
N LYS A 63 -8.76 1.63 -7.25
CA LYS A 63 -7.73 2.64 -7.26
C LYS A 63 -7.61 3.22 -5.86
N VAL A 64 -6.40 3.47 -5.41
CA VAL A 64 -6.12 4.20 -4.16
C VAL A 64 -5.95 5.68 -4.48
N GLN A 65 -6.33 6.54 -3.54
CA GLN A 65 -6.13 7.98 -3.67
C GLN A 65 -4.77 8.38 -3.04
N HIS A 66 -4.74 8.86 -1.82
CA HIS A 66 -3.51 9.27 -1.13
C HIS A 66 -3.64 9.01 0.38
N PRO A 67 -3.39 7.75 0.82
CA PRO A 67 -3.69 7.26 2.16
C PRO A 67 -2.62 7.66 3.20
N GLU A 68 -2.19 8.93 3.19
CA GLU A 68 -1.14 9.40 4.09
C GLU A 68 -1.53 9.26 5.56
N PHE A 69 -2.79 9.60 5.91
CA PHE A 69 -3.26 9.53 7.29
C PHE A 69 -3.36 8.08 7.77
N GLU A 70 -3.86 7.21 6.93
CA GLU A 70 -4.00 5.78 7.21
C GLU A 70 -2.63 5.15 7.44
N LEU A 71 -1.68 5.37 6.52
CA LEU A 71 -0.33 4.82 6.65
C LEU A 71 0.42 5.44 7.83
N TRP A 72 0.41 6.77 7.97
CA TRP A 72 1.01 7.47 9.12
C TRP A 72 0.48 6.94 10.45
N SER A 73 -0.81 6.63 10.56
CA SER A 73 -1.43 6.13 11.79
C SER A 73 -0.83 4.79 12.26
N GLN A 74 -0.23 4.02 11.36
CA GLN A 74 0.47 2.77 11.66
C GLN A 74 1.95 2.98 12.04
N GLY A 75 2.47 4.18 11.83
CA GLY A 75 3.87 4.51 12.04
C GLY A 75 4.26 4.78 13.49
N VAL A 76 5.56 4.81 13.75
CA VAL A 76 6.13 5.06 15.08
C VAL A 76 5.81 6.47 15.57
N HIS A 77 5.82 7.46 14.68
CA HIS A 77 5.57 8.85 15.03
C HIS A 77 4.12 9.06 15.51
N ALA A 78 3.13 8.47 14.84
CA ALA A 78 1.74 8.52 15.30
C ALA A 78 1.58 7.90 16.69
N ARG A 79 2.17 6.72 16.91
CA ARG A 79 2.14 6.04 18.21
C ARG A 79 2.85 6.81 19.32
N SER A 80 3.81 7.65 18.95
CA SER A 80 4.54 8.54 19.86
C SER A 80 3.84 9.90 20.07
N GLY A 81 2.66 10.10 19.47
CA GLY A 81 1.87 11.33 19.61
C GLY A 81 2.36 12.49 18.75
N VAL A 82 3.24 12.25 17.77
CA VAL A 82 3.72 13.27 16.84
C VAL A 82 2.69 13.46 15.73
N SER A 83 2.21 14.68 15.56
CA SER A 83 1.19 15.03 14.55
C SER A 83 1.82 15.40 13.20
N CYS A 84 1.01 15.39 12.14
CA CYS A 84 1.41 15.88 10.82
C CYS A 84 2.04 17.27 10.90
N ALA A 85 1.41 18.18 11.64
CA ALA A 85 1.86 19.56 11.80
C ALA A 85 3.15 19.70 12.64
N ASP A 86 3.57 18.70 13.39
CA ASP A 86 4.84 18.76 14.13
C ASP A 86 6.04 18.65 13.18
N CYS A 87 5.87 17.93 12.08
CA CYS A 87 6.87 17.80 11.03
C CYS A 87 6.66 18.82 9.91
N HIS A 88 5.44 18.92 9.32
CA HIS A 88 5.17 19.72 8.13
C HIS A 88 4.90 21.20 8.43
N MET A 89 4.58 21.55 9.68
CA MET A 89 4.34 22.91 10.17
C MET A 89 5.17 23.18 11.44
N ALA A 90 6.44 22.78 11.40
CA ALA A 90 7.32 22.83 12.56
C ALA A 90 7.40 24.24 13.16
N TYR A 91 7.61 24.29 14.46
CA TYR A 91 7.74 25.57 15.15
C TYR A 91 9.07 26.25 14.86
N GLN A 92 9.00 27.53 14.55
CA GLN A 92 10.14 28.41 14.38
C GLN A 92 10.16 29.49 15.47
N ARG A 93 11.35 29.91 15.86
CA ARG A 93 11.53 31.06 16.76
C ARG A 93 11.83 32.31 15.94
N ILE A 94 10.96 33.32 16.07
CA ILE A 94 11.14 34.62 15.45
C ILE A 94 11.20 35.66 16.58
N GLY A 95 12.41 36.07 16.92
CA GLY A 95 12.65 36.89 18.11
C GLY A 95 12.22 36.16 19.40
N ALA A 96 11.35 36.75 20.18
CA ALA A 96 10.81 36.15 21.41
C ALA A 96 9.62 35.22 21.20
N LYS A 97 9.09 35.13 19.96
CA LYS A 97 7.89 34.36 19.67
C LYS A 97 8.24 33.00 19.11
N LYS A 98 7.48 31.95 19.53
CA LYS A 98 7.48 30.63 18.95
C LYS A 98 6.22 30.51 18.07
N LEU A 99 6.40 30.41 16.77
CA LEU A 99 5.32 30.37 15.77
C LEU A 99 5.41 29.06 14.96
N SER A 100 4.26 28.47 14.67
CA SER A 100 4.17 27.36 13.71
C SER A 100 4.36 27.93 12.30
N THR A 101 5.24 27.34 11.50
CA THR A 101 5.31 27.70 10.08
C THR A 101 4.03 27.25 9.36
N HIS A 102 3.58 28.05 8.39
CA HIS A 102 2.48 27.68 7.50
C HIS A 102 2.99 27.36 6.09
N ASP A 103 4.29 27.26 5.95
CA ASP A 103 4.95 26.77 4.74
C ASP A 103 4.98 25.24 4.81
N VAL A 104 3.90 24.64 4.33
CA VAL A 104 3.68 23.19 4.41
C VAL A 104 4.52 22.51 3.32
N ARG A 105 5.75 22.15 3.67
CA ARG A 105 6.75 21.50 2.79
C ARG A 105 7.21 20.17 3.33
N SER A 106 8.12 19.55 2.59
CA SER A 106 8.89 18.42 3.10
C SER A 106 9.61 18.81 4.39
N PRO A 107 9.51 18.01 5.46
CA PRO A 107 10.29 18.23 6.68
C PRO A 107 11.81 18.22 6.45
N LEU A 108 12.27 17.60 5.36
CA LEU A 108 13.68 17.56 4.97
C LEU A 108 14.23 18.94 4.58
N ASP A 109 13.37 19.88 4.20
CA ASP A 109 13.78 21.27 3.94
C ASP A 109 14.08 22.04 5.23
N ASN A 110 13.67 21.48 6.39
CA ASN A 110 13.79 22.14 7.69
C ASN A 110 13.99 21.14 8.83
N ILE A 111 14.94 20.23 8.68
CA ILE A 111 15.24 19.14 9.63
C ILE A 111 15.47 19.68 11.05
N ASN A 112 16.14 20.82 11.16
CA ASN A 112 16.46 21.50 12.41
C ASN A 112 15.22 21.74 13.28
N ASN A 113 14.14 22.27 12.68
CA ASN A 113 12.91 22.56 13.41
C ASN A 113 11.91 21.40 13.38
N ALA A 114 11.96 20.53 12.37
CA ALA A 114 11.04 19.41 12.23
C ALA A 114 11.49 18.18 13.05
N CYS A 115 12.74 17.76 12.88
CA CYS A 115 13.26 16.50 13.44
C CYS A 115 14.05 16.71 14.72
N GLN A 116 14.98 17.69 14.74
CA GLN A 116 15.94 17.85 15.84
C GLN A 116 15.33 18.44 17.12
N ASN A 117 14.03 18.84 17.10
CA ASN A 117 13.29 19.12 18.33
C ASN A 117 13.17 17.89 19.24
N CYS A 118 13.19 16.68 18.65
CA CYS A 118 13.06 15.41 19.37
C CYS A 118 14.29 14.51 19.17
N HIS A 119 14.94 14.55 18.02
CA HIS A 119 16.09 13.73 17.68
C HIS A 119 17.39 14.53 17.85
N HIS A 120 18.17 14.18 18.89
CA HIS A 120 19.43 14.88 19.22
C HIS A 120 20.63 14.21 18.54
N VAL A 121 20.57 14.10 17.22
CA VAL A 121 21.63 13.54 16.36
C VAL A 121 21.96 14.53 15.24
N PRO A 122 23.11 14.40 14.56
CA PRO A 122 23.45 15.24 13.41
C PRO A 122 22.37 15.22 12.34
N GLU A 123 22.19 16.35 11.66
CA GLU A 123 21.22 16.47 10.56
C GLU A 123 21.48 15.44 9.46
N GLN A 124 22.75 15.18 9.16
CA GLN A 124 23.14 14.20 8.13
C GLN A 124 22.65 12.80 8.46
N ASP A 125 22.71 12.38 9.72
CA ASP A 125 22.25 11.05 10.16
C ASP A 125 20.73 10.89 9.92
N LEU A 126 19.97 11.99 10.10
CA LEU A 126 18.52 12.00 9.84
C LEU A 126 18.22 11.94 8.35
N ARG A 127 18.98 12.68 7.53
CA ARG A 127 18.87 12.61 6.06
C ARG A 127 19.21 11.23 5.53
N ASP A 128 20.29 10.63 6.04
CA ASP A 128 20.71 9.29 5.61
C ASP A 128 19.71 8.21 6.03
N ARG A 129 19.05 8.41 7.18
CA ARG A 129 17.98 7.51 7.63
C ARG A 129 16.75 7.62 6.75
N ASP A 130 16.31 8.84 6.44
CA ASP A 130 15.18 9.09 5.54
C ASP A 130 15.46 8.51 4.16
N ALA A 131 16.59 8.86 3.55
CA ALA A 131 16.99 8.36 2.24
C ALA A 131 17.01 6.82 2.18
N ARG A 132 17.46 6.15 3.24
CA ARG A 132 17.46 4.69 3.33
C ARG A 132 16.06 4.12 3.37
N ILE A 133 15.16 4.72 4.14
CA ILE A 133 13.75 4.29 4.21
C ILE A 133 13.09 4.43 2.83
N GLN A 134 13.22 5.60 2.22
CA GLN A 134 12.61 5.89 0.93
C GLN A 134 13.19 5.00 -0.17
N THR A 135 14.52 4.87 -0.26
CA THR A 135 15.17 3.99 -1.26
C THR A 135 14.70 2.55 -1.10
N THR A 136 14.67 2.03 0.13
CA THR A 136 14.22 0.66 0.38
C THR A 136 12.76 0.45 -0.04
N THR A 137 11.91 1.43 0.24
CA THR A 137 10.49 1.36 -0.15
C THR A 137 10.32 1.45 -1.66
N ILE A 138 11.05 2.34 -2.34
CA ILE A 138 11.02 2.46 -3.80
C ILE A 138 11.48 1.15 -4.45
N GLU A 139 12.62 0.60 -4.04
CA GLU A 139 13.15 -0.65 -4.59
C GLU A 139 12.17 -1.83 -4.39
N LEU A 140 11.50 -1.87 -3.24
CA LEU A 140 10.51 -2.90 -2.97
C LEU A 140 9.22 -2.70 -3.79
N THR A 141 8.82 -1.45 -4.02
CA THR A 141 7.68 -1.10 -4.90
C THR A 141 7.98 -1.49 -6.35
N GLU A 142 9.17 -1.21 -6.85
CA GLU A 142 9.61 -1.62 -8.19
C GLU A 142 9.60 -3.15 -8.34
N ARG A 143 10.05 -3.87 -7.32
CA ARG A 143 10.00 -5.34 -7.29
C ARG A 143 8.56 -5.85 -7.32
N ALA A 144 7.68 -5.29 -6.50
CA ALA A 144 6.26 -5.65 -6.47
C ALA A 144 5.57 -5.35 -7.80
N ALA A 145 5.91 -4.24 -8.45
CA ALA A 145 5.42 -3.89 -9.78
C ALA A 145 5.93 -4.86 -10.86
N GLY A 146 7.18 -5.32 -10.77
CA GLY A 146 7.73 -6.37 -11.64
C GLY A 146 6.95 -7.68 -11.52
N ASP A 147 6.76 -8.16 -10.28
CA ASP A 147 5.98 -9.39 -10.02
C ASP A 147 4.52 -9.25 -10.47
N MET A 148 3.96 -8.05 -10.39
CA MET A 148 2.62 -7.75 -10.90
C MET A 148 2.57 -7.82 -12.44
N THR A 149 3.61 -7.36 -13.11
CA THR A 149 3.72 -7.48 -14.58
C THR A 149 3.75 -8.94 -15.01
N ASP A 150 4.59 -9.76 -14.38
CA ASP A 150 4.66 -11.21 -14.65
C ASP A 150 3.29 -11.89 -14.47
N MET A 151 2.57 -11.50 -13.40
CA MET A 151 1.19 -11.98 -13.16
C MET A 151 0.24 -11.58 -14.28
N LEU A 152 0.27 -10.31 -14.73
CA LEU A 152 -0.60 -9.83 -15.79
C LEU A 152 -0.33 -10.59 -17.10
N ASP A 153 0.93 -10.80 -17.46
CA ASP A 153 1.32 -11.55 -18.63
C ASP A 153 0.81 -13.00 -18.57
N ALA A 154 0.96 -13.67 -17.44
CA ALA A 154 0.44 -15.02 -17.24
C ALA A 154 -1.10 -15.11 -17.38
N ILE A 155 -1.82 -14.09 -16.90
CA ILE A 155 -3.28 -13.98 -17.06
C ILE A 155 -3.65 -13.84 -18.54
N LEU A 156 -2.97 -12.96 -19.27
CA LEU A 156 -3.20 -12.73 -20.71
C LEU A 156 -2.91 -13.98 -21.52
N GLU A 157 -1.84 -14.69 -21.21
CA GLU A 157 -1.52 -15.97 -21.84
C GLU A 157 -2.59 -17.05 -21.57
N ALA A 158 -3.11 -17.12 -20.34
CA ALA A 158 -4.20 -18.03 -20.00
C ALA A 158 -5.49 -17.69 -20.77
N LYS A 159 -5.83 -16.40 -20.90
CA LYS A 159 -6.96 -15.95 -21.73
C LYS A 159 -6.76 -16.30 -23.19
N ALA A 160 -5.57 -16.05 -23.75
CA ALA A 160 -5.24 -16.41 -25.14
C ALA A 160 -5.33 -17.93 -25.40
N ALA A 161 -5.06 -18.75 -24.38
CA ALA A 161 -5.24 -20.19 -24.42
C ALA A 161 -6.70 -20.66 -24.27
N GLY A 162 -7.67 -19.74 -24.18
CA GLY A 162 -9.10 -20.04 -24.11
C GLY A 162 -9.60 -20.39 -22.71
N ILE A 163 -8.87 -20.08 -21.65
CA ILE A 163 -9.35 -20.24 -20.28
C ILE A 163 -10.48 -19.24 -20.02
N SER A 164 -11.64 -19.76 -19.59
CA SER A 164 -12.83 -18.93 -19.37
C SER A 164 -12.69 -18.00 -18.17
N GLU A 165 -13.38 -16.86 -18.21
CA GLU A 165 -13.42 -15.85 -17.14
C GLU A 165 -13.81 -16.48 -15.78
N GLY A 166 -14.75 -17.43 -15.78
CA GLY A 166 -15.15 -18.12 -14.55
C GLY A 166 -14.03 -18.95 -13.90
N LYS A 167 -13.14 -19.52 -14.71
CA LYS A 167 -11.95 -20.23 -14.20
C LYS A 167 -10.87 -19.27 -13.71
N LEU A 168 -10.83 -18.05 -14.22
CA LEU A 168 -9.90 -16.99 -13.81
C LEU A 168 -10.40 -16.18 -12.61
N ALA A 169 -11.60 -16.43 -12.09
CA ALA A 169 -12.20 -15.61 -11.04
C ALA A 169 -11.31 -15.48 -9.77
N GLU A 170 -10.69 -16.59 -9.33
CA GLU A 170 -9.78 -16.56 -8.18
C GLU A 170 -8.45 -15.83 -8.50
N VAL A 171 -7.97 -15.96 -9.73
CA VAL A 171 -6.78 -15.23 -10.22
C VAL A 171 -7.07 -13.73 -10.24
N TYR A 172 -8.25 -13.31 -10.70
CA TYR A 172 -8.66 -11.90 -10.69
C TYR A 172 -8.82 -11.34 -9.27
N ALA A 173 -9.28 -12.16 -8.33
CA ALA A 173 -9.34 -11.74 -6.93
C ALA A 173 -7.93 -11.48 -6.35
N LEU A 174 -6.96 -12.30 -6.70
CA LEU A 174 -5.56 -12.08 -6.32
C LEU A 174 -4.94 -10.88 -7.05
N GLN A 175 -5.24 -10.68 -8.33
CA GLN A 175 -4.83 -9.49 -9.07
C GLN A 175 -5.35 -8.22 -8.40
N ARG A 176 -6.65 -8.18 -8.04
CA ARG A 176 -7.25 -7.06 -7.33
C ARG A 176 -6.51 -6.74 -6.03
N LYS A 177 -6.18 -7.77 -5.25
CA LYS A 177 -5.42 -7.64 -4.00
C LYS A 177 -3.99 -7.15 -4.20
N ALA A 178 -3.30 -7.67 -5.20
CA ALA A 178 -1.94 -7.26 -5.51
C ALA A 178 -1.89 -5.79 -5.94
N MET A 179 -2.78 -5.38 -6.85
CA MET A 179 -2.86 -4.02 -7.36
C MET A 179 -3.22 -3.02 -6.26
N TRP A 180 -4.21 -3.34 -5.41
CA TRP A 180 -4.59 -2.52 -4.26
C TRP A 180 -3.39 -2.22 -3.34
N ARG A 181 -2.55 -3.22 -3.07
CA ARG A 181 -1.40 -3.10 -2.18
C ARG A 181 -0.26 -2.26 -2.75
N VAL A 182 0.05 -2.45 -4.02
CA VAL A 182 1.06 -1.61 -4.69
C VAL A 182 0.57 -0.17 -4.76
N ASP A 183 -0.68 0.02 -5.19
CA ASP A 183 -1.27 1.35 -5.36
C ASP A 183 -1.36 2.09 -4.02
N PHE A 184 -1.66 1.39 -2.91
CA PHE A 184 -1.72 1.94 -1.57
C PHE A 184 -0.39 2.57 -1.13
N ILE A 185 0.72 1.93 -1.45
CA ILE A 185 2.06 2.46 -1.11
C ILE A 185 2.55 3.47 -2.15
N ALA A 186 2.25 3.26 -3.42
CA ALA A 186 2.68 4.15 -4.49
C ALA A 186 1.93 5.49 -4.48
N SER A 187 0.69 5.51 -4.00
CA SER A 187 -0.13 6.73 -3.91
C SER A 187 0.17 7.56 -2.66
N GLU A 188 0.89 7.02 -1.69
CA GLU A 188 1.28 7.68 -0.45
C GLU A 188 2.60 8.42 -0.66
N ASN A 189 2.62 9.74 -0.36
CA ASN A 189 3.68 10.64 -0.79
C ASN A 189 4.96 10.60 0.05
N SER A 190 5.00 9.90 1.19
CA SER A 190 6.21 9.82 2.03
C SER A 190 7.25 8.82 1.54
N GLN A 191 6.89 8.00 0.55
CA GLN A 191 7.73 6.90 0.08
C GLN A 191 8.14 5.94 1.22
N GLY A 192 7.16 5.65 2.10
CA GLY A 192 7.34 4.76 3.24
C GLY A 192 7.82 5.42 4.54
N PHE A 193 8.21 6.70 4.54
CA PHE A 193 8.70 7.35 5.75
C PHE A 193 7.64 7.41 6.86
N HIS A 194 6.38 7.53 6.53
CA HIS A 194 5.29 7.57 7.51
C HIS A 194 5.19 6.26 8.31
N ALA A 195 5.41 5.09 7.66
CA ALA A 195 5.36 3.78 8.32
C ALA A 195 6.15 2.73 7.51
N ASP A 196 7.47 2.75 7.61
CA ASP A 196 8.40 1.93 6.82
C ASP A 196 8.14 0.42 6.91
N GLN A 197 7.92 -0.09 8.13
CA GLN A 197 7.66 -1.51 8.36
C GLN A 197 6.30 -1.95 7.78
N GLU A 198 5.29 -1.10 7.87
CA GLU A 198 3.97 -1.37 7.32
C GLU A 198 4.01 -1.32 5.79
N SER A 199 4.72 -0.36 5.21
CA SER A 199 4.94 -0.28 3.76
C SER A 199 5.62 -1.54 3.24
N ALA A 200 6.66 -2.02 3.90
CA ALA A 200 7.35 -3.25 3.51
C ALA A 200 6.44 -4.49 3.64
N ARG A 201 5.61 -4.56 4.68
CA ARG A 201 4.64 -5.65 4.87
C ARG A 201 3.62 -5.68 3.74
N ILE A 202 3.01 -4.54 3.43
CA ILE A 202 1.99 -4.41 2.39
C ILE A 202 2.56 -4.78 1.01
N LEU A 203 3.75 -4.28 0.67
CA LEU A 203 4.42 -4.62 -0.58
C LEU A 203 4.81 -6.11 -0.66
N GLY A 204 5.26 -6.70 0.45
CA GLY A 204 5.51 -8.13 0.54
C GLY A 204 4.25 -8.98 0.27
N GLU A 205 3.10 -8.55 0.77
CA GLU A 205 1.82 -9.20 0.49
C GLU A 205 1.38 -9.03 -0.98
N SER A 206 1.69 -7.87 -1.60
CA SER A 206 1.45 -7.68 -3.03
C SER A 206 2.23 -8.69 -3.87
N ILE A 207 3.53 -8.85 -3.57
CA ILE A 207 4.39 -9.84 -4.21
C ILE A 207 3.81 -11.26 -4.06
N ASP A 208 3.39 -11.62 -2.84
CA ASP A 208 2.79 -12.94 -2.57
C ASP A 208 1.50 -13.16 -3.37
N CYS A 209 0.61 -12.16 -3.43
CA CYS A 209 -0.61 -12.22 -4.24
C CYS A 209 -0.30 -12.36 -5.73
N SER A 210 0.65 -11.57 -6.26
CA SER A 210 1.06 -11.61 -7.66
C SER A 210 1.63 -12.98 -8.05
N ARG A 211 2.55 -13.51 -7.25
CA ARG A 211 3.16 -14.83 -7.51
C ARG A 211 2.14 -15.98 -7.39
N LYS A 212 1.20 -15.90 -6.49
CA LYS A 212 0.10 -16.89 -6.39
C LYS A 212 -0.80 -16.84 -7.61
N ALA A 213 -1.19 -15.65 -8.05
CA ALA A 213 -2.05 -15.47 -9.22
C ALA A 213 -1.35 -15.95 -10.50
N GLU A 214 -0.09 -15.59 -10.71
CA GLU A 214 0.76 -16.05 -11.79
C GLU A 214 0.81 -17.59 -11.84
N ALA A 215 1.18 -18.23 -10.73
CA ALA A 215 1.26 -19.68 -10.66
C ALA A 215 -0.08 -20.35 -10.94
N MET A 216 -1.20 -19.76 -10.52
CA MET A 216 -2.55 -20.27 -10.80
C MET A 216 -2.90 -20.13 -12.28
N ALA A 217 -2.63 -18.96 -12.89
CA ALA A 217 -2.88 -18.73 -14.32
C ALA A 217 -2.08 -19.73 -15.19
N ILE A 218 -0.79 -19.94 -14.87
CA ILE A 218 0.05 -20.94 -15.56
C ILE A 218 -0.52 -22.35 -15.41
N ARG A 219 -0.94 -22.75 -14.20
CA ARG A 219 -1.54 -24.08 -13.96
C ARG A 219 -2.83 -24.26 -14.76
N LEU A 220 -3.70 -23.27 -14.78
CA LEU A 220 -4.93 -23.32 -15.57
C LEU A 220 -4.64 -23.51 -17.07
N ARG A 221 -3.65 -22.79 -17.59
CA ARG A 221 -3.19 -22.92 -18.99
C ARG A 221 -2.61 -24.29 -19.30
N THR A 222 -1.87 -24.89 -18.36
CA THR A 222 -1.13 -26.15 -18.57
C THR A 222 -1.92 -27.40 -18.15
N SER A 223 -3.05 -27.26 -17.46
CA SER A 223 -3.85 -28.38 -16.93
C SER A 223 -4.47 -29.31 -18.01
N GLY A 224 -4.14 -29.13 -19.30
CA GLY A 224 -4.40 -30.06 -20.36
C GLY A 224 -3.18 -30.88 -20.83
N LYS A 225 -2.00 -30.73 -20.19
CA LYS A 225 -0.77 -31.52 -20.50
C LYS A 225 -0.39 -32.34 -19.26
N PRO A 226 -0.04 -33.62 -19.40
CA PRO A 226 0.25 -34.48 -18.25
C PRO A 226 1.60 -34.15 -17.61
N ASP A 227 1.55 -34.15 -16.28
CA ASP A 227 2.53 -34.63 -15.33
C ASP A 227 3.97 -34.11 -15.37
N THR A 228 4.26 -33.27 -14.42
CA THR A 228 5.62 -33.11 -13.88
C THR A 228 5.75 -33.86 -12.54
N SER A 229 5.46 -35.15 -12.54
CA SER A 229 5.73 -36.08 -11.43
C SER A 229 7.22 -36.25 -11.23
N GLY A 230 7.86 -35.32 -10.60
CA GLY A 230 9.30 -35.37 -10.32
C GLY A 230 9.82 -34.20 -9.47
N LEU A 231 9.02 -33.16 -9.23
CA LEU A 231 9.41 -32.07 -8.35
C LEU A 231 9.14 -32.48 -6.89
N THR A 232 10.13 -33.11 -6.27
CA THR A 232 10.20 -33.20 -4.81
C THR A 232 10.14 -31.80 -4.22
N LYS A 233 9.13 -31.56 -3.38
CA LYS A 233 9.09 -30.33 -2.57
C LYS A 233 10.35 -30.30 -1.71
N THR A 234 11.32 -29.47 -2.07
CA THR A 234 12.44 -29.16 -1.18
C THR A 234 11.86 -28.49 0.07
N PRO A 235 12.11 -29.02 1.28
CA PRO A 235 11.64 -28.35 2.48
C PRO A 235 12.30 -26.97 2.56
N VAL A 236 11.50 -25.93 2.54
CA VAL A 236 11.97 -24.59 2.90
C VAL A 236 12.44 -24.67 4.33
N ILE A 237 13.65 -24.17 4.60
CA ILE A 237 14.31 -24.11 5.90
C ILE A 237 13.30 -23.72 6.96
N GLY A 238 13.11 -24.57 7.98
CA GLY A 238 12.12 -24.38 9.02
C GLY A 238 12.36 -23.09 9.80
N VAL A 239 11.52 -22.09 9.58
CA VAL A 239 11.42 -20.94 10.46
C VAL A 239 10.71 -21.43 11.71
N SER A 240 11.46 -21.59 12.79
CA SER A 240 10.90 -21.91 14.11
C SER A 240 9.98 -20.77 14.54
N THR A 241 8.68 -21.03 14.51
CA THR A 241 7.71 -20.14 15.15
C THR A 241 7.91 -20.26 16.66
N ARG A 242 8.56 -19.28 17.28
CA ARG A 242 8.54 -19.15 18.74
C ARG A 242 7.10 -18.91 19.16
N LYS A 243 6.44 -19.94 19.69
CA LYS A 243 5.21 -19.75 20.45
C LYS A 243 5.59 -18.98 21.71
N GLY A 244 4.95 -17.83 21.91
CA GLY A 244 5.15 -16.98 23.07
C GLY A 244 4.85 -17.75 24.36
N GLN A 245 5.73 -17.52 25.32
CA GLN A 245 5.43 -17.66 26.75
C GLN A 245 4.99 -16.30 27.28
#